data_e6cb316c23c4072493844c3b0840f159
#
_entry.id   e6cb316c23c4072493844c3b0840f159
#
_cell.length_a   1.000
_cell.length_b   1.000
_cell.length_c   1.000
_cell.angle_alpha   90.00
_cell.angle_beta   90.00
_cell.angle_gamma   90.00
#
_symmetry.space_group_name_H-M   'P 1'
#
loop_
_entity.id
_entity.type
_entity.pdbx_description
1 polymer ?
#
loop_
_entity_poly.entity_id
_entity_poly.type
_entity_poly.pdbx_seq_one_letter_code
_entity_poly.pdbx_strand_id
1 'polypeptide(L)'
;MTEGRPARHCHGGMTDRKKVIAVLDDEAKMRLALARLLKTHGYDVAPFESGDDFLKTVESDRPDCILLDLHMPRTTGFDVLESMFSMRVGVPIIVITGHDEPGNAERVRDLGAADYLLKPLDESVLIEAIERCARTASRRTLVQYPDRKSMF
;
A
#
# COMPACT_ATOMS: atom_id res chain seq x y z
N MET A 1 -22.68 -8.43 -10.04
CA MET A 1 -22.44 -8.51 -9.51
C MET A 1 -21.77 -8.21 -8.87
N THR A 2 -21.60 -7.89 -8.77
CA THR A 2 -21.10 -7.68 -8.19
C THR A 2 -20.85 -8.03 -7.38
N GLU A 3 -20.85 -8.37 -7.31
CA GLU A 3 -20.80 -8.86 -6.62
C GLU A 3 -20.04 -9.16 -5.66
N GLY A 4 -19.34 -9.63 -5.26
CA GLY A 4 -18.55 -9.99 -4.21
C GLY A 4 -18.39 -9.00 -3.15
N ARG A 5 -18.49 -7.79 -3.43
CA ARG A 5 -18.30 -6.84 -2.43
C ARG A 5 -19.29 -6.80 -1.37
N PRO A 6 -20.50 -6.99 -1.62
CA PRO A 6 -21.50 -6.88 -0.56
C PRO A 6 -21.28 -7.82 0.56
N ALA A 7 -20.71 -8.92 0.29
CA ALA A 7 -20.54 -9.90 1.34
C ALA A 7 -19.73 -9.40 2.49
N ARG A 8 -18.91 -8.45 2.25
CA ARG A 8 -18.01 -8.02 3.27
C ARG A 8 -18.66 -7.42 4.46
N HIS A 9 -19.67 -6.68 4.26
CA HIS A 9 -20.23 -6.03 5.42
C HIS A 9 -21.42 -6.70 5.97
N CYS A 10 -21.70 -7.85 5.55
CA CYS A 10 -22.78 -8.57 6.12
C CYS A 10 -22.46 -9.17 7.43
N HIS A 11 -21.24 -9.20 7.79
CA HIS A 11 -20.84 -9.93 8.94
C HIS A 11 -20.85 -9.15 10.18
N GLY A 12 -21.61 -8.24 10.30
CA GLY A 12 -21.77 -7.57 11.49
C GLY A 12 -20.54 -7.66 12.34
N GLY A 13 -20.05 -7.04 12.91
CA GLY A 13 -19.01 -6.99 13.81
C GLY A 13 -17.82 -7.87 13.62
N MET A 14 -18.01 -8.92 12.96
CA MET A 14 -16.89 -9.81 12.79
C MET A 14 -16.12 -9.37 11.60
N THR A 15 -14.87 -9.28 11.73
CA THR A 15 -14.12 -8.80 10.68
C THR A 15 -13.51 -9.89 9.90
N ASP A 16 -14.32 -10.58 9.21
CA ASP A 16 -13.81 -11.62 8.37
C ASP A 16 -13.49 -11.14 6.99
N ARG A 17 -13.69 -9.86 6.74
CA ARG A 17 -13.33 -9.28 5.46
C ARG A 17 -11.83 -9.40 5.26
N LYS A 18 -11.44 -9.88 4.11
CA LYS A 18 -10.02 -9.93 3.78
C LYS A 18 -9.48 -8.53 3.60
N LYS A 19 -8.27 -8.33 4.06
CA LYS A 19 -7.60 -7.07 3.81
C LYS A 19 -7.16 -7.00 2.37
N VAL A 20 -7.22 -5.81 1.80
CA VAL A 20 -6.86 -5.60 0.41
C VAL A 20 -5.51 -4.90 0.34
N ILE A 21 -4.58 -5.49 -0.39
CA ILE A 21 -3.26 -4.93 -0.58
C ILE A 21 -3.15 -4.43 -2.00
N ALA A 22 -2.90 -3.15 -2.18
CA ALA A 22 -2.66 -2.62 -3.52
C ALA A 22 -1.21 -2.88 -3.88
N VAL A 23 -0.96 -3.35 -5.09
CA VAL A 23 0.38 -3.63 -5.56
C VAL A 23 0.64 -2.77 -6.78
N LEU A 24 1.53 -1.79 -6.63
CA LEU A 24 1.89 -0.87 -7.69
C LEU A 24 3.29 -1.21 -8.18
N ASP A 25 3.37 -1.79 -9.36
CA ASP A 25 4.63 -2.19 -9.95
C ASP A 25 4.41 -2.28 -11.46
N ASP A 26 5.30 -1.70 -12.24
CA ASP A 26 5.10 -1.71 -13.69
C ASP A 26 5.48 -3.04 -14.33
N GLU A 27 6.12 -3.91 -13.56
CA GLU A 27 6.56 -5.21 -14.07
C GLU A 27 5.48 -6.26 -13.81
N ALA A 28 4.89 -6.76 -14.88
CA ALA A 28 3.77 -7.69 -14.76
C ALA A 28 4.12 -8.95 -13.97
N LYS A 29 5.34 -9.46 -14.17
CA LYS A 29 5.74 -10.67 -13.48
C LYS A 29 5.79 -10.45 -11.97
N MET A 30 6.29 -9.29 -11.57
CA MET A 30 6.36 -8.97 -10.15
C MET A 30 4.96 -8.82 -9.55
N ARG A 31 4.07 -8.12 -10.27
CA ARG A 31 2.70 -7.98 -9.79
C ARG A 31 2.05 -9.34 -9.59
N LEU A 32 2.26 -10.24 -10.56
CA LEU A 32 1.64 -11.55 -10.49
C LEU A 32 2.22 -12.37 -9.34
N ALA A 33 3.54 -12.33 -9.18
CA ALA A 33 4.19 -13.07 -8.10
C ALA A 33 3.72 -12.58 -6.74
N LEU A 34 3.65 -11.28 -6.57
CA LEU A 34 3.19 -10.71 -5.31
C LEU A 34 1.73 -11.05 -5.05
N ALA A 35 0.90 -11.00 -6.10
CA ALA A 35 -0.50 -11.34 -5.93
C ALA A 35 -0.68 -12.77 -5.46
N ARG A 36 0.08 -13.68 -6.05
CA ARG A 36 -0.02 -15.08 -5.65
C ARG A 36 0.41 -15.28 -4.22
N LEU A 37 1.53 -14.67 -3.87
CA LEU A 37 2.05 -14.78 -2.51
C LEU A 37 1.06 -14.23 -1.50
N LEU A 38 0.54 -13.06 -1.76
CA LEU A 38 -0.36 -12.42 -0.80
C LEU A 38 -1.66 -13.20 -0.64
N LYS A 39 -2.14 -13.77 -1.73
CA LYS A 39 -3.36 -14.56 -1.63
C LYS A 39 -3.18 -15.80 -0.78
N THR A 40 -1.98 -16.41 -0.81
CA THR A 40 -1.75 -17.56 0.04
C THR A 40 -1.72 -17.18 1.52
N HIS A 41 -1.54 -15.91 1.81
CA HIS A 41 -1.55 -15.42 3.19
C HIS A 41 -2.88 -14.80 3.57
N GLY A 42 -3.90 -14.98 2.74
CA GLY A 42 -5.24 -14.54 3.11
C GLY A 42 -5.60 -13.13 2.72
N TYR A 43 -4.81 -12.50 1.87
CA TYR A 43 -5.11 -11.14 1.44
C TYR A 43 -5.74 -11.12 0.06
N ASP A 44 -6.56 -10.11 -0.19
CA ASP A 44 -6.99 -9.78 -1.53
C ASP A 44 -5.99 -8.80 -2.11
N VAL A 45 -5.89 -8.77 -3.43
CA VAL A 45 -4.89 -7.94 -4.08
C VAL A 45 -5.54 -7.06 -5.13
N ALA A 46 -5.16 -5.80 -5.16
CA ALA A 46 -5.58 -4.87 -6.18
C ALA A 46 -4.32 -4.44 -6.94
N PRO A 47 -4.08 -5.00 -8.12
CA PRO A 47 -2.85 -4.69 -8.86
C PRO A 47 -2.99 -3.45 -9.72
N PHE A 48 -1.93 -2.68 -9.81
CA PHE A 48 -1.88 -1.49 -10.64
C PHE A 48 -0.53 -1.44 -11.35
N GLU A 49 -0.55 -1.19 -12.65
CA GLU A 49 0.71 -1.09 -13.36
C GLU A 49 1.20 0.34 -13.46
N SER A 50 0.41 1.31 -13.04
CA SER A 50 0.86 2.69 -13.04
C SER A 50 0.36 3.43 -11.82
N GLY A 51 1.11 4.44 -11.41
CA GLY A 51 0.70 5.25 -10.29
C GLY A 51 -0.53 6.08 -10.59
N ASP A 52 -0.68 6.51 -11.84
CA ASP A 52 -1.84 7.30 -12.23
C ASP A 52 -3.13 6.52 -12.05
N ASP A 53 -3.14 5.27 -12.50
CA ASP A 53 -4.33 4.45 -12.36
C ASP A 53 -4.71 4.28 -10.91
N PHE A 54 -3.71 4.09 -10.07
CA PHE A 54 -3.98 3.94 -8.65
C PHE A 54 -4.55 5.22 -8.05
N LEU A 55 -3.93 6.35 -8.36
CA LEU A 55 -4.33 7.61 -7.75
C LEU A 55 -5.75 8.03 -8.14
N LYS A 56 -6.21 7.56 -9.28
CA LYS A 56 -7.56 7.86 -9.69
C LYS A 56 -8.61 7.18 -8.82
N THR A 57 -8.26 6.11 -8.18
CA THR A 57 -9.24 5.30 -7.45
C THR A 57 -9.03 5.31 -5.95
N VAL A 58 -7.90 5.76 -5.47
CA VAL A 58 -7.54 5.54 -4.08
C VAL A 58 -8.51 6.20 -3.09
N GLU A 59 -9.03 7.35 -3.43
CA GLU A 59 -9.92 8.03 -2.49
C GLU A 59 -11.25 7.33 -2.34
N SER A 60 -11.75 6.72 -3.42
CA SER A 60 -13.03 6.06 -3.37
C SER A 60 -12.91 4.59 -3.02
N ASP A 61 -11.75 4.00 -3.20
CA ASP A 61 -11.59 2.57 -2.98
C ASP A 61 -10.23 2.34 -2.31
N ARG A 62 -10.16 2.64 -1.04
CA ARG A 62 -8.92 2.59 -0.29
C ARG A 62 -8.51 1.18 0.05
N PRO A 63 -7.28 0.80 -0.25
CA PRO A 63 -6.77 -0.48 0.21
C PRO A 63 -6.37 -0.38 1.68
N ASP A 64 -6.06 -1.51 2.27
CA ASP A 64 -5.60 -1.53 3.65
C ASP A 64 -4.10 -1.30 3.75
N CYS A 65 -3.37 -1.55 2.67
CA CYS A 65 -1.93 -1.34 2.62
C CYS A 65 -1.53 -1.25 1.16
N ILE A 66 -0.42 -0.56 0.89
CA ILE A 66 0.08 -0.38 -0.47
C ILE A 66 1.51 -0.87 -0.54
N LEU A 67 1.79 -1.71 -1.53
CA LEU A 67 3.16 -2.05 -1.89
C LEU A 67 3.51 -1.22 -3.11
N LEU A 68 4.54 -0.42 -3.00
CA LEU A 68 4.83 0.59 -4.02
C LEU A 68 6.26 0.47 -4.51
N ASP A 69 6.42 0.20 -5.80
CA ASP A 69 7.73 0.20 -6.42
C ASP A 69 8.15 1.64 -6.70
N LEU A 70 9.37 1.98 -6.34
CA LEU A 70 9.85 3.35 -6.57
C LEU A 70 10.12 3.62 -8.04
N HIS A 71 10.54 2.61 -8.77
CA HIS A 71 11.00 2.81 -10.14
C HIS A 71 9.95 2.40 -11.15
N MET A 72 8.99 3.27 -11.36
CA MET A 72 7.99 3.09 -12.39
C MET A 72 8.12 4.23 -13.40
N PRO A 73 7.81 3.97 -14.66
CA PRO A 73 7.91 5.03 -15.66
C PRO A 73 6.81 6.06 -15.47
N ARG A 74 7.04 7.26 -15.92
CA ARG A 74 6.12 8.38 -15.85
C ARG A 74 5.84 8.77 -14.42
N THR A 75 4.79 8.22 -13.82
CA THR A 75 4.48 8.53 -12.43
C THR A 75 5.27 7.57 -11.56
N THR A 76 6.33 8.06 -10.97
CA THR A 76 7.23 7.24 -10.17
C THR A 76 6.64 6.96 -8.80
N GLY A 77 7.29 6.08 -8.05
CA GLY A 77 6.86 5.83 -6.68
C GLY A 77 6.96 7.07 -5.81
N PHE A 78 7.97 7.91 -6.06
CA PHE A 78 8.04 9.16 -5.30
C PHE A 78 6.84 10.05 -5.60
N ASP A 79 6.41 10.10 -6.86
CA ASP A 79 5.24 10.89 -7.22
C ASP A 79 3.99 10.39 -6.50
N VAL A 80 3.83 9.09 -6.41
CA VAL A 80 2.69 8.52 -5.70
C VAL A 80 2.75 8.89 -4.23
N LEU A 81 3.92 8.77 -3.62
CA LEU A 81 4.08 9.13 -2.21
C LEU A 81 3.72 10.59 -1.98
N GLU A 82 4.21 11.46 -2.83
CA GLU A 82 3.93 12.88 -2.69
C GLU A 82 2.45 13.18 -2.81
N SER A 83 1.79 12.53 -3.75
CA SER A 83 0.37 12.72 -3.93
C SER A 83 -0.43 12.22 -2.73
N MET A 84 -0.07 11.05 -2.23
CA MET A 84 -0.75 10.50 -1.06
C MET A 84 -0.55 11.39 0.15
N PHE A 85 0.66 11.90 0.29
CA PHE A 85 0.99 12.79 1.38
C PHE A 85 0.15 14.07 1.29
N SER A 86 0.07 14.65 0.09
CA SER A 86 -0.70 15.88 -0.12
C SER A 86 -2.19 15.67 0.07
N MET A 87 -2.69 14.53 -0.36
CA MET A 87 -4.11 14.24 -0.26
C MET A 87 -4.50 13.77 1.13
N ARG A 88 -3.52 13.55 1.99
CA ARG A 88 -3.75 13.08 3.35
C ARG A 88 -4.51 11.77 3.41
N VAL A 89 -4.23 10.90 2.45
CA VAL A 89 -4.80 9.57 2.46
C VAL A 89 -3.97 8.74 3.42
N GLY A 90 -4.59 8.27 4.49
CA GLY A 90 -3.87 7.64 5.57
C GLY A 90 -3.62 6.15 5.42
N VAL A 91 -3.48 5.67 4.20
CA VAL A 91 -3.21 4.26 3.96
C VAL A 91 -1.71 4.01 4.08
N PRO A 92 -1.28 3.02 4.85
CA PRO A 92 0.16 2.77 4.99
C PRO A 92 0.77 2.27 3.70
N ILE A 93 1.98 2.75 3.43
CA ILE A 93 2.68 2.43 2.19
C ILE A 93 4.01 1.76 2.53
N ILE A 94 4.24 0.59 1.95
CA ILE A 94 5.52 -0.09 2.03
C ILE A 94 6.19 0.10 0.69
N VAL A 95 7.32 0.78 0.70
CA VAL A 95 8.07 1.03 -0.53
C VAL A 95 8.99 -0.15 -0.80
N ILE A 96 9.03 -0.57 -2.05
CA ILE A 96 9.85 -1.69 -2.47
C ILE A 96 10.73 -1.19 -3.61
N THR A 97 12.02 -1.48 -3.58
CA THR A 97 12.89 -1.03 -4.65
C THR A 97 14.02 -2.02 -4.88
N GLY A 98 14.42 -2.13 -6.14
CA GLY A 98 15.60 -2.88 -6.48
C GLY A 98 16.87 -2.04 -6.49
N HIS A 99 16.72 -0.74 -6.29
CA HIS A 99 17.86 0.18 -6.31
C HIS A 99 17.85 1.02 -5.05
N ASP A 100 18.75 0.68 -4.15
CA ASP A 100 18.85 1.39 -2.88
C ASP A 100 19.90 2.50 -3.04
N GLU A 101 19.43 3.66 -3.41
CA GLU A 101 20.31 4.80 -3.58
C GLU A 101 20.40 5.61 -2.31
N PRO A 102 21.54 6.27 -2.08
CA PRO A 102 21.69 7.08 -0.88
C PRO A 102 20.58 8.11 -0.76
N GLY A 103 20.00 8.20 0.42
CA GLY A 103 18.96 9.17 0.68
C GLY A 103 17.56 8.69 0.37
N ASN A 104 17.40 7.58 -0.35
CA ASN A 104 16.07 7.10 -0.70
C ASN A 104 15.25 6.73 0.52
N ALA A 105 15.85 5.98 1.43
CA ALA A 105 15.10 5.53 2.60
C ALA A 105 14.59 6.71 3.42
N GLU A 106 15.44 7.71 3.59
CA GLU A 106 15.03 8.88 4.34
C GLU A 106 13.96 9.67 3.62
N ARG A 107 14.11 9.81 2.32
CA ARG A 107 13.14 10.57 1.55
C ARG A 107 11.76 9.94 1.58
N VAL A 108 11.68 8.61 1.41
CA VAL A 108 10.37 7.98 1.43
C VAL A 108 9.76 8.04 2.82
N ARG A 109 10.59 7.94 3.86
CA ARG A 109 10.09 8.05 5.21
C ARG A 109 9.53 9.45 5.46
N ASP A 110 10.21 10.47 4.98
CA ASP A 110 9.73 11.84 5.13
C ASP A 110 8.43 12.06 4.39
N LEU A 111 8.20 11.30 3.33
CA LEU A 111 6.95 11.38 2.59
C LEU A 111 5.87 10.47 3.15
N GLY A 112 6.14 9.85 4.30
CA GLY A 112 5.10 9.11 4.99
C GLY A 112 5.10 7.62 4.78
N ALA A 113 6.11 7.06 4.12
CA ALA A 113 6.16 5.61 3.95
C ALA A 113 6.31 4.92 5.29
N ALA A 114 5.64 3.79 5.42
CA ALA A 114 5.70 3.02 6.66
C ALA A 114 6.90 2.10 6.70
N ASP A 115 7.39 1.67 5.55
CA ASP A 115 8.53 0.77 5.51
C ASP A 115 9.21 0.86 4.16
N TYR A 116 10.42 0.33 4.07
CA TYR A 116 11.26 0.41 2.88
C TYR A 116 11.99 -0.92 2.75
N LEU A 117 11.64 -1.68 1.74
CA LEU A 117 12.19 -3.03 1.56
C LEU A 117 12.93 -3.12 0.25
N LEU A 118 14.01 -3.90 0.23
CA LEU A 118 14.82 -4.06 -0.96
C LEU A 118 14.51 -5.37 -1.66
N LYS A 119 14.52 -5.33 -2.98
CA LYS A 119 14.41 -6.55 -3.77
C LYS A 119 15.77 -7.24 -3.82
N PRO A 120 15.83 -8.55 -3.87
CA PRO A 120 14.71 -9.49 -3.88
C PRO A 120 14.07 -9.59 -2.51
N LEU A 121 12.75 -9.72 -2.51
CA LEU A 121 11.99 -9.68 -1.27
C LEU A 121 12.08 -11.01 -0.52
N ASP A 122 12.23 -10.89 0.79
CA ASP A 122 12.12 -12.05 1.67
C ASP A 122 10.66 -12.17 2.07
N GLU A 123 10.07 -13.33 1.84
CA GLU A 123 8.65 -13.50 2.07
C GLU A 123 8.24 -13.19 3.50
N SER A 124 8.98 -13.70 4.47
CA SER A 124 8.58 -13.49 5.87
C SER A 124 8.73 -12.03 6.27
N VAL A 125 9.75 -11.34 5.78
CA VAL A 125 9.93 -9.93 6.07
C VAL A 125 8.78 -9.12 5.47
N LEU A 126 8.41 -9.45 4.23
CA LEU A 126 7.33 -8.74 3.57
C LEU A 126 6.01 -8.94 4.28
N ILE A 127 5.69 -10.19 4.59
CA ILE A 127 4.41 -10.48 5.25
C ILE A 127 4.34 -9.82 6.62
N GLU A 128 5.44 -9.85 7.35
CA GLU A 128 5.47 -9.21 8.65
C GLU A 128 5.24 -7.71 8.54
N ALA A 129 5.85 -7.07 7.53
CA ALA A 129 5.65 -5.65 7.33
C ALA A 129 4.19 -5.35 6.98
N ILE A 130 3.59 -6.18 6.14
CA ILE A 130 2.20 -5.99 5.77
C ILE A 130 1.28 -6.15 6.98
N GLU A 131 1.53 -7.16 7.79
CA GLU A 131 0.71 -7.37 8.98
C GLU A 131 0.78 -6.19 9.92
N ARG A 132 1.97 -5.65 10.11
CA ARG A 132 2.13 -4.47 10.95
C ARG A 132 1.33 -3.30 10.39
N CYS A 133 1.42 -3.09 9.09
CA CYS A 133 0.76 -1.98 8.45
C CYS A 133 -0.75 -2.14 8.45
N ALA A 134 -1.23 -3.35 8.23
CA ALA A 134 -2.67 -3.57 8.21
C ALA A 134 -3.28 -3.35 9.57
N ARG A 135 -2.57 -3.72 10.63
CA ARG A 135 -3.05 -3.45 11.98
C ARG A 135 -3.10 -1.96 12.25
N THR A 136 -2.06 -1.27 11.80
CA THR A 136 -1.98 0.17 12.00
C THR A 136 -3.08 0.89 11.23
N ALA A 137 -3.40 0.41 10.04
CA ALA A 137 -4.45 1.01 9.25
C ALA A 137 -5.79 0.93 9.96
N SER A 138 -6.06 -0.19 10.61
CA SER A 138 -7.29 -0.33 11.37
C SER A 138 -7.37 0.70 12.47
N ARG A 139 -6.27 0.97 13.11
CA ARG A 139 -6.26 1.97 14.16
C ARG A 139 -6.41 3.36 13.62
N ARG A 140 -5.87 3.61 12.44
CA ARG A 140 -5.93 4.94 11.88
C ARG A 140 -7.33 5.37 11.51
N THR A 141 -8.24 4.45 11.37
CA THR A 141 -9.60 4.84 11.11
C THR A 141 -10.20 5.47 12.36
N LEU A 142 -9.63 5.19 13.52
CA LEU A 142 -10.14 5.75 14.76
C LEU A 142 -9.33 6.95 15.19
N VAL A 143 -8.07 6.98 14.85
CA VAL A 143 -7.20 8.05 15.26
C VAL A 143 -7.02 9.03 14.13
N GLN A 144 -7.21 10.28 14.44
CA GLN A 144 -7.07 11.31 13.46
C GLN A 144 -5.67 11.35 12.90
N TYR A 145 -5.58 11.47 11.61
CA TYR A 145 -4.29 11.61 10.98
C TYR A 145 -3.66 12.90 11.49
N PRO A 146 -2.38 12.89 11.82
CA PRO A 146 -1.77 14.09 12.39
C PRO A 146 -1.95 15.29 11.48
N ASP A 147 -2.23 16.39 12.10
CA ASP A 147 -2.39 17.61 11.37
C ASP A 147 -1.05 18.10 10.89
N ARG A 148 -0.89 18.25 9.62
CA ARG A 148 0.37 18.68 9.09
C ARG A 148 0.76 20.05 9.54
N LYS A 149 -0.18 20.87 9.80
CA LYS A 149 0.13 22.20 10.24
C LYS A 149 0.81 22.21 11.57
N SER A 150 0.48 21.27 12.41
CA SER A 150 1.12 21.25 13.71
C SER A 150 2.53 20.71 13.62
N MET A 151 2.93 20.26 12.47
CA MET A 151 4.27 19.74 12.30
C MET A 151 5.24 20.77 11.77
N PHE A 152 4.78 21.94 11.49
CA PHE A 152 5.64 22.98 10.93
C PHE A 152 5.71 24.19 11.84
#